data_17be84805299f46432be76089ac3b661
#
_entry.id   17be84805299f46432be76089ac3b661
#
_cell.length_a   1.000
_cell.length_b   1.000
_cell.length_c   1.000
_cell.angle_alpha   90.00
_cell.angle_beta   90.00
_cell.angle_gamma   90.00
#
_symmetry.space_group_name_H-M   'P 1'
#
loop_
_entity.id
_entity.type
_entity.pdbx_description
1 polymer ?
#
loop_
_entity_poly.entity_id
_entity_poly.type
_entity_poly.pdbx_seq_one_letter_code
_entity_poly.pdbx_strand_id
1 'polypeptide(L)'
;MLSTQLTGLFQRIAKQEEAIEDIARVLAQAAVGEGTIFLAAFGEMKAVAAAALYGAEPLASVAEWQPDSIVNSVDRVFILAKNDEGDELAGRLTDANIPFAMLCAESKETDLADAFISLGIDKGLLPAEDGGRTVVPHALAALYVYHAVKMTIDEMLEE
;
A
#
# COMPACT_ATOMS: atom_id res chain seq x y z
N MET A 1 -21.87 15.61 0.94
CA MET A 1 -20.93 15.49 2.08
C MET A 1 -19.89 14.42 1.88
N LEU A 2 -20.27 13.22 1.52
CA LEU A 2 -19.31 12.14 1.33
C LEU A 2 -18.27 12.48 0.26
N SER A 3 -18.69 12.96 -0.89
CA SER A 3 -17.78 13.36 -1.97
C SER A 3 -16.80 14.43 -1.54
N THR A 4 -17.25 15.40 -0.76
CA THR A 4 -16.40 16.48 -0.26
C THR A 4 -15.33 15.93 0.70
N GLN A 5 -15.72 15.02 1.59
CA GLN A 5 -14.81 14.44 2.56
C GLN A 5 -13.79 13.53 1.87
N LEU A 6 -14.22 12.74 0.89
CA LEU A 6 -13.32 11.90 0.11
C LEU A 6 -12.34 12.75 -0.71
N THR A 7 -12.81 13.81 -1.32
CA THR A 7 -11.94 14.72 -2.07
C THR A 7 -10.85 15.30 -1.16
N GLY A 8 -11.24 15.75 0.03
CA GLY A 8 -10.29 16.27 1.02
C GLY A 8 -9.26 15.23 1.44
N LEU A 9 -9.70 14.00 1.69
CA LEU A 9 -8.82 12.89 2.04
C LEU A 9 -7.81 12.62 0.92
N PHE A 10 -8.29 12.49 -0.32
CA PHE A 10 -7.42 12.21 -1.45
C PHE A 10 -6.41 13.34 -1.68
N GLN A 11 -6.82 14.58 -1.49
CA GLN A 11 -5.91 15.73 -1.59
C GLN A 11 -4.81 15.68 -0.53
N ARG A 12 -5.15 15.26 0.70
CA ARG A 12 -4.15 15.11 1.77
C ARG A 12 -3.16 13.99 1.43
N ILE A 13 -3.66 12.88 0.90
CA ILE A 13 -2.80 11.76 0.49
C ILE A 13 -1.92 12.19 -0.70
N ALA A 14 -2.48 12.91 -1.65
CA ALA A 14 -1.75 13.37 -2.83
C ALA A 14 -0.57 14.29 -2.49
N LYS A 15 -0.62 14.96 -1.34
CA LYS A 15 0.51 15.78 -0.87
C LYS A 15 1.71 14.94 -0.47
N GLN A 16 1.55 13.65 -0.27
CA GLN A 16 2.64 12.73 0.04
C GLN A 16 3.26 12.15 -1.25
N GLU A 17 3.47 13.01 -2.24
CA GLU A 17 4.01 12.61 -3.54
C GLU A 17 5.35 11.90 -3.43
N GLU A 18 6.22 12.37 -2.54
CA GLU A 18 7.54 11.79 -2.33
C GLU A 18 7.43 10.36 -1.81
N ALA A 19 6.52 10.10 -0.86
CA ALA A 19 6.29 8.76 -0.33
C ALA A 19 5.77 7.81 -1.42
N ILE A 20 4.84 8.28 -2.24
CA ILE A 20 4.30 7.50 -3.35
C ILE A 20 5.41 7.16 -4.36
N GLU A 21 6.23 8.13 -4.70
CA GLU A 21 7.35 7.92 -5.61
C GLU A 21 8.38 6.94 -5.04
N ASP A 22 8.69 7.06 -3.75
CA ASP A 22 9.62 6.15 -3.09
C ASP A 22 9.09 4.72 -3.07
N ILE A 23 7.80 4.54 -2.78
CA ILE A 23 7.17 3.22 -2.83
C ILE A 23 7.29 2.63 -4.24
N ALA A 24 6.95 3.43 -5.25
CA ALA A 24 7.02 2.99 -6.64
C ALA A 24 8.45 2.58 -7.01
N ARG A 25 9.43 3.33 -6.58
CA ARG A 25 10.85 3.05 -6.86
C ARG A 25 11.30 1.75 -6.23
N VAL A 26 10.91 1.49 -4.98
CA VAL A 26 11.24 0.23 -4.31
C VAL A 26 10.62 -0.95 -5.06
N LEU A 27 9.34 -0.86 -5.40
CA LEU A 27 8.63 -1.95 -6.07
C LEU A 27 9.09 -2.17 -7.51
N ALA A 28 9.42 -1.11 -8.22
CA ALA A 28 9.90 -1.20 -9.61
C ALA A 28 11.20 -2.00 -9.72
N GLN A 29 12.00 -2.06 -8.66
CA GLN A 29 13.23 -2.84 -8.62
C GLN A 29 12.96 -4.33 -8.91
N ALA A 30 11.84 -4.85 -8.42
CA ALA A 30 11.46 -6.24 -8.70
C ALA A 30 11.17 -6.46 -10.18
N ALA A 31 10.43 -5.55 -10.80
CA ALA A 31 10.09 -5.67 -12.21
C ALA A 31 11.33 -5.59 -13.10
N VAL A 32 12.24 -4.68 -12.81
CA VAL A 32 13.49 -4.53 -13.56
C VAL A 32 14.41 -5.74 -13.36
N GLY A 33 14.46 -6.29 -12.15
CA GLY A 33 15.33 -7.41 -11.79
C GLY A 33 14.73 -8.79 -12.07
N GLU A 34 13.61 -8.85 -12.78
CA GLU A 34 12.89 -10.10 -13.08
C GLU A 34 12.41 -10.82 -11.82
N GLY A 35 12.17 -10.06 -10.75
CA GLY A 35 11.57 -10.58 -9.53
C GLY A 35 10.06 -10.38 -9.50
N THR A 36 9.48 -10.61 -8.33
CA THR A 36 8.04 -10.51 -8.10
C THR A 36 7.75 -9.38 -7.11
N ILE A 37 6.68 -8.64 -7.36
CA ILE A 37 6.12 -7.70 -6.40
C ILE A 37 5.07 -8.47 -5.61
N PHE A 38 5.36 -8.77 -4.35
CA PHE A 38 4.42 -9.44 -3.47
C PHE A 38 3.55 -8.41 -2.73
N LEU A 39 2.24 -8.54 -2.84
CA LEU A 39 1.33 -7.71 -2.07
C LEU A 39 0.91 -8.48 -0.81
N ALA A 40 1.36 -8.01 0.34
CA ALA A 40 1.00 -8.56 1.63
C ALA A 40 -0.13 -7.70 2.22
N ALA A 41 -1.35 -8.02 1.84
CA ALA A 41 -2.54 -7.25 2.21
C ALA A 41 -3.27 -7.94 3.36
N PHE A 42 -3.58 -7.19 4.39
CA PHE A 42 -4.23 -7.69 5.60
C PHE A 42 -5.65 -7.12 5.72
N GLY A 43 -6.59 -7.98 6.10
CA GLY A 43 -7.98 -7.57 6.31
C GLY A 43 -8.61 -6.99 5.06
N GLU A 44 -9.26 -5.85 5.19
CA GLU A 44 -9.92 -5.19 4.05
C GLU A 44 -8.95 -4.65 3.00
N MET A 45 -7.66 -4.57 3.33
CA MET A 45 -6.64 -4.17 2.36
C MET A 45 -6.51 -5.20 1.23
N LYS A 46 -7.08 -6.38 1.38
CA LYS A 46 -7.14 -7.39 0.32
C LYS A 46 -7.87 -6.87 -0.93
N ALA A 47 -8.66 -5.82 -0.81
CA ALA A 47 -9.26 -5.16 -1.96
C ALA A 47 -8.19 -4.63 -2.93
N VAL A 48 -7.06 -4.16 -2.40
CA VAL A 48 -5.93 -3.71 -3.23
C VAL A 48 -5.31 -4.88 -3.98
N ALA A 49 -5.09 -6.01 -3.28
CA ALA A 49 -4.56 -7.21 -3.92
C ALA A 49 -5.49 -7.69 -5.04
N ALA A 50 -6.80 -7.67 -4.80
CA ALA A 50 -7.77 -8.05 -5.81
C ALA A 50 -7.69 -7.16 -7.06
N ALA A 51 -7.58 -5.85 -6.87
CA ALA A 51 -7.46 -4.90 -7.98
C ALA A 51 -6.16 -5.12 -8.75
N ALA A 52 -5.05 -5.36 -8.05
CA ALA A 52 -3.75 -5.53 -8.67
C ALA A 52 -3.64 -6.84 -9.47
N LEU A 53 -4.30 -7.90 -9.00
CA LEU A 53 -4.25 -9.21 -9.63
C LEU A 53 -5.32 -9.41 -10.70
N TYR A 54 -6.53 -8.94 -10.43
CA TYR A 54 -7.71 -9.28 -11.22
C TYR A 54 -8.42 -8.08 -11.82
N GLY A 55 -7.92 -6.88 -11.59
CA GLY A 55 -8.52 -5.66 -12.11
C GLY A 55 -8.36 -5.53 -13.62
N ALA A 56 -8.96 -4.49 -14.19
CA ALA A 56 -8.90 -4.22 -15.63
C ALA A 56 -7.46 -3.93 -16.09
N GLU A 57 -6.65 -3.38 -15.20
CA GLU A 57 -5.26 -3.05 -15.50
C GLU A 57 -4.36 -3.64 -14.40
N PRO A 58 -4.04 -4.95 -14.47
CA PRO A 58 -3.23 -5.59 -13.44
C PRO A 58 -1.84 -4.98 -13.32
N LEU A 59 -1.28 -5.04 -12.13
CA LEU A 59 0.10 -4.63 -11.91
C LEU A 59 1.05 -5.68 -12.47
N ALA A 60 2.06 -5.26 -13.21
CA ALA A 60 3.04 -6.18 -13.78
C ALA A 60 3.87 -6.85 -12.67
N SER A 61 4.20 -8.12 -12.88
CA SER A 61 5.06 -8.90 -11.99
C SER A 61 4.50 -9.08 -10.57
N VAL A 62 3.19 -8.99 -10.39
CA VAL A 62 2.55 -9.03 -9.07
C VAL A 62 2.17 -10.45 -8.68
N ALA A 63 2.23 -10.73 -7.38
CA ALA A 63 1.65 -11.93 -6.77
C ALA A 63 1.13 -11.56 -5.40
N GLU A 64 0.15 -12.31 -4.92
CA GLU A 64 -0.33 -12.13 -3.55
C GLU A 64 0.59 -12.88 -2.60
N TRP A 65 1.05 -12.18 -1.55
CA TRP A 65 1.87 -12.82 -0.53
C TRP A 65 1.01 -13.69 0.37
N GLN A 66 1.51 -14.88 0.67
CA GLN A 66 0.92 -15.81 1.64
C GLN A 66 2.00 -16.16 2.68
N PRO A 67 1.62 -16.63 3.88
CA PRO A 67 2.61 -16.96 4.92
C PRO A 67 3.67 -17.97 4.47
N ASP A 68 3.36 -18.82 3.49
CA ASP A 68 4.31 -19.80 2.95
C ASP A 68 5.03 -19.32 1.69
N SER A 69 4.82 -18.06 1.29
CA SER A 69 5.52 -17.51 0.11
C SER A 69 7.01 -17.44 0.35
N ILE A 70 7.78 -17.77 -0.69
CA ILE A 70 9.24 -17.65 -0.67
C ILE A 70 9.60 -16.34 -1.33
N VAL A 71 10.20 -15.44 -0.56
CA VAL A 71 10.61 -14.11 -1.04
C VAL A 71 12.13 -14.07 -1.12
N ASN A 72 12.64 -13.74 -2.30
CA ASN A 72 14.07 -13.71 -2.58
C ASN A 72 14.59 -12.26 -2.69
N SER A 73 15.89 -12.12 -2.83
CA SER A 73 16.53 -10.79 -2.90
C SER A 73 16.12 -9.97 -4.13
N VAL A 74 15.64 -10.62 -5.19
CA VAL A 74 15.18 -9.93 -6.41
C VAL A 74 13.72 -9.49 -6.30
N ASP A 75 13.02 -9.97 -5.27
CA ASP A 75 11.63 -9.63 -5.06
C ASP A 75 11.49 -8.39 -4.19
N ARG A 76 10.32 -7.79 -4.23
CA ARG A 76 9.97 -6.70 -3.32
C ARG A 76 8.60 -6.97 -2.74
N VAL A 77 8.35 -6.45 -1.55
CA VAL A 77 7.08 -6.66 -0.87
C VAL A 77 6.44 -5.30 -0.58
N PHE A 78 5.14 -5.23 -0.82
CA PHE A 78 4.33 -4.08 -0.43
C PHE A 78 3.36 -4.55 0.66
N ILE A 79 3.61 -4.12 1.88
CA ILE A 79 2.76 -4.45 3.03
C ILE A 79 1.64 -3.42 3.10
N LEU A 80 0.40 -3.90 3.12
CA LEU A 80 -0.78 -3.05 3.23
C LEU A 80 -1.58 -3.49 4.46
N ALA A 81 -1.58 -2.65 5.48
CA ALA A 81 -2.16 -2.98 6.77
C ALA A 81 -2.98 -1.81 7.32
N LYS A 82 -3.88 -2.11 8.24
CA LYS A 82 -4.59 -1.07 8.98
C LYS A 82 -3.62 -0.43 9.98
N ASN A 83 -2.91 -1.24 10.74
CA ASN A 83 -1.99 -0.77 11.78
C ASN A 83 -0.75 -1.69 11.86
N ASP A 84 -0.77 -2.70 12.73
CA ASP A 84 0.40 -3.51 13.08
C ASP A 84 0.40 -4.93 12.49
N GLU A 85 -0.58 -5.27 11.68
CA GLU A 85 -0.75 -6.64 11.17
C GLU A 85 0.45 -7.12 10.35
N GLY A 86 1.20 -6.20 9.76
CA GLY A 86 2.36 -6.53 8.94
C GLY A 86 3.70 -6.49 9.67
N ASP A 87 3.72 -6.23 10.97
CA ASP A 87 4.96 -5.99 11.70
C ASP A 87 5.88 -7.21 11.75
N GLU A 88 5.32 -8.41 11.91
CA GLU A 88 6.11 -9.63 11.89
C GLU A 88 6.81 -9.83 10.55
N LEU A 89 6.05 -9.66 9.47
CA LEU A 89 6.62 -9.75 8.12
C LEU A 89 7.69 -8.68 7.89
N ALA A 90 7.44 -7.45 8.34
CA ALA A 90 8.41 -6.37 8.22
C ALA A 90 9.74 -6.72 8.90
N GLY A 91 9.67 -7.31 10.10
CA GLY A 91 10.86 -7.76 10.82
C GLY A 91 11.61 -8.86 10.07
N ARG A 92 10.88 -9.80 9.48
CA ARG A 92 11.49 -10.91 8.71
C ARG A 92 12.18 -10.39 7.45
N LEU A 93 11.56 -9.44 6.75
CA LEU A 93 12.14 -8.84 5.54
C LEU A 93 13.40 -8.03 5.88
N THR A 94 13.39 -7.31 6.99
CA THR A 94 14.53 -6.56 7.47
C THR A 94 15.70 -7.50 7.79
N ASP A 95 15.42 -8.59 8.49
CA ASP A 95 16.45 -9.58 8.84
C ASP A 95 17.05 -10.26 7.61
N ALA A 96 16.24 -10.42 6.55
CA ALA A 96 16.69 -11.01 5.29
C ALA A 96 17.32 -10.00 4.33
N ASN A 97 17.37 -8.72 4.70
CA ASN A 97 17.86 -7.62 3.86
C ASN A 97 17.09 -7.49 2.53
N ILE A 98 15.78 -7.72 2.57
CA ILE A 98 14.92 -7.55 1.40
C ILE A 98 14.20 -6.21 1.54
N PRO A 99 14.44 -5.26 0.63
CA PRO A 99 13.74 -3.97 0.70
C PRO A 99 12.25 -4.14 0.50
N PHE A 100 11.48 -3.35 1.23
CA PHE A 100 10.03 -3.40 1.15
C PHE A 100 9.40 -2.02 1.38
N ALA A 101 8.18 -1.88 0.91
CA ALA A 101 7.36 -0.69 1.13
C ALA A 101 6.20 -1.06 2.04
N MET A 102 5.68 -0.07 2.76
CA MET A 102 4.57 -0.28 3.69
C MET A 102 3.56 0.85 3.63
N LEU A 103 2.28 0.49 3.62
CA LEU A 103 1.16 1.40 3.79
C LEU A 103 0.40 1.00 5.04
N CYS A 104 0.19 1.96 5.94
CA CYS A 104 -0.67 1.78 7.09
C CYS A 104 -1.80 2.81 7.09
N ALA A 105 -3.02 2.36 7.40
CA ALA A 105 -4.18 3.25 7.37
C ALA A 105 -4.19 4.17 8.59
N GLU A 106 -3.96 3.63 9.78
CA GLU A 106 -4.06 4.38 11.05
C GLU A 106 -2.74 4.73 11.68
N SER A 107 -1.66 4.17 11.29
CA SER A 107 -0.49 4.19 12.06
C SER A 107 0.53 5.21 11.68
N LYS A 108 1.43 5.21 12.38
CA LYS A 108 2.70 5.71 12.82
C LYS A 108 3.83 5.21 11.97
N GLU A 109 4.83 6.05 11.87
CA GLU A 109 6.07 5.73 11.20
C GLU A 109 6.70 4.42 11.66
N THR A 110 7.35 3.76 10.72
CA THR A 110 8.26 2.66 11.01
C THR A 110 9.59 2.95 10.34
N ASP A 111 10.68 2.68 11.04
CA ASP A 111 12.02 2.84 10.50
C ASP A 111 12.46 1.62 9.71
N LEU A 112 11.69 0.55 9.71
CA LEU A 112 12.06 -0.69 9.04
C LEU A 112 11.85 -0.65 7.53
N ALA A 113 10.77 0.00 7.08
CA ALA A 113 10.43 0.04 5.66
C ALA A 113 11.35 0.98 4.88
N ASP A 114 11.69 0.59 3.67
CA ASP A 114 12.47 1.43 2.76
C ASP A 114 11.63 2.58 2.20
N ALA A 115 10.33 2.41 2.15
CA ALA A 115 9.38 3.45 1.81
C ALA A 115 8.09 3.23 2.60
N PHE A 116 7.49 4.30 3.07
CA PHE A 116 6.34 4.23 3.96
C PHE A 116 5.35 5.35 3.69
N ILE A 117 4.07 5.01 3.73
CA ILE A 117 3.00 6.00 3.69
C ILE A 117 1.96 5.68 4.75
N SER A 118 1.52 6.72 5.48
CA SER A 118 0.39 6.61 6.40
C SER A 118 -0.80 7.37 5.82
N LEU A 119 -1.97 6.75 5.85
CA LEU A 119 -3.19 7.39 5.38
C LEU A 119 -3.77 8.35 6.42
N GLY A 120 -3.37 8.19 7.69
CA GLY A 120 -3.83 9.06 8.78
C GLY A 120 -5.32 8.95 9.06
N ILE A 121 -5.89 7.78 8.85
CA ILE A 121 -7.33 7.55 9.02
C ILE A 121 -7.57 6.81 10.32
N ASP A 122 -8.13 7.50 11.29
CA ASP A 122 -8.44 6.90 12.60
C ASP A 122 -9.95 6.86 12.90
N LYS A 123 -10.77 7.48 12.07
CA LYS A 123 -12.22 7.55 12.28
C LYS A 123 -12.97 7.73 10.97
N GLY A 124 -14.27 7.52 11.02
CA GLY A 124 -15.14 7.70 9.86
C GLY A 124 -15.21 9.13 9.37
N LEU A 125 -15.56 9.30 8.12
CA LEU A 125 -15.61 10.59 7.43
C LEU A 125 -16.82 11.43 7.81
N LEU A 126 -17.92 10.80 8.22
CA LEU A 126 -19.19 11.46 8.44
C LEU A 126 -19.72 11.23 9.85
N PRO A 127 -20.45 12.20 10.42
CA PRO A 127 -21.11 11.96 11.70
C PRO A 127 -22.23 10.93 11.53
N ALA A 128 -22.41 10.10 12.56
CA ALA A 128 -23.48 9.11 12.61
C ALA A 128 -24.57 9.57 13.60
N GLU A 129 -25.77 8.97 13.48
CA GLU A 129 -26.91 9.33 14.31
C GLU A 129 -26.70 9.08 15.81
N ASP A 130 -25.86 8.11 16.14
CA ASP A 130 -25.58 7.75 17.54
C ASP A 130 -24.52 8.63 18.21
N GLY A 131 -24.09 9.69 17.54
CA GLY A 131 -23.02 10.57 18.04
C GLY A 131 -21.62 10.12 17.67
N GLY A 132 -21.48 8.94 17.05
CA GLY A 132 -20.20 8.44 16.56
C GLY A 132 -19.90 8.91 15.14
N ARG A 133 -19.05 8.15 14.45
CA ARG A 133 -18.65 8.43 13.07
C ARG A 133 -18.87 7.20 12.20
N THR A 134 -19.08 7.42 10.91
CA THR A 134 -19.32 6.35 9.95
C THR A 134 -18.50 6.58 8.68
N VAL A 135 -18.44 5.58 7.85
CA VAL A 135 -17.65 5.52 6.60
C VAL A 135 -16.17 5.68 6.89
N VAL A 136 -15.54 4.56 7.29
CA VAL A 136 -14.09 4.49 7.51
C VAL A 136 -13.45 4.04 6.19
N PRO A 137 -12.74 4.93 5.48
CA PRO A 137 -12.37 4.69 4.09
C PRO A 137 -10.99 4.04 3.91
N HIS A 138 -10.63 3.04 4.73
CA HIS A 138 -9.30 2.43 4.66
C HIS A 138 -9.02 1.83 3.29
N ALA A 139 -9.90 0.94 2.82
CA ALA A 139 -9.69 0.28 1.53
C ALA A 139 -9.75 1.26 0.37
N LEU A 140 -10.67 2.21 0.43
CA LEU A 140 -10.84 3.21 -0.63
C LEU A 140 -9.59 4.08 -0.78
N ALA A 141 -9.04 4.53 0.34
CA ALA A 141 -7.82 5.34 0.35
C ALA A 141 -6.60 4.51 -0.09
N ALA A 142 -6.52 3.25 0.33
CA ALA A 142 -5.46 2.36 -0.08
C ALA A 142 -5.50 2.10 -1.58
N LEU A 143 -6.69 1.94 -2.16
CA LEU A 143 -6.85 1.81 -3.60
C LEU A 143 -6.39 3.06 -4.35
N TYR A 144 -6.67 4.24 -3.81
CA TYR A 144 -6.17 5.48 -4.38
C TYR A 144 -4.63 5.47 -4.44
N VAL A 145 -3.97 5.12 -3.33
CA VAL A 145 -2.50 5.04 -3.28
C VAL A 145 -2.01 3.98 -4.27
N TYR A 146 -2.66 2.83 -4.32
CA TYR A 146 -2.29 1.77 -5.25
C TYR A 146 -2.28 2.28 -6.70
N HIS A 147 -3.33 2.98 -7.13
CA HIS A 147 -3.39 3.51 -8.48
C HIS A 147 -2.28 4.52 -8.74
N ALA A 148 -2.01 5.41 -7.78
CA ALA A 148 -0.93 6.39 -7.91
C ALA A 148 0.43 5.71 -8.01
N VAL A 149 0.68 4.70 -7.17
CA VAL A 149 1.92 3.91 -7.20
C VAL A 149 2.06 3.17 -8.53
N LYS A 150 1.00 2.51 -8.98
CA LYS A 150 1.01 1.77 -10.24
C LYS A 150 1.33 2.68 -11.42
N MET A 151 0.69 3.84 -11.51
CA MET A 151 0.97 4.81 -12.56
C MET A 151 2.45 5.21 -12.57
N THR A 152 3.00 5.43 -11.40
CA THR A 152 4.41 5.83 -11.26
C THR A 152 5.34 4.69 -11.66
N ILE A 153 5.03 3.46 -11.26
CA ILE A 153 5.82 2.27 -11.68
C ILE A 153 5.79 2.16 -13.21
N ASP A 154 4.61 2.27 -13.81
CA ASP A 154 4.46 2.14 -15.26
C ASP A 154 5.30 3.19 -15.98
N GLU A 155 5.32 4.43 -15.50
CA GLU A 155 6.17 5.49 -16.06
C GLU A 155 7.65 5.15 -15.94
N MET A 156 8.08 4.63 -14.80
CA MET A 156 9.47 4.24 -14.58
C MET A 156 9.91 3.12 -15.50
N LEU A 157 9.03 2.17 -15.78
CA LEU A 157 9.35 1.02 -16.64
C LEU A 157 9.36 1.37 -18.12
N GLU A 158 8.71 2.46 -18.52
CA GLU A 158 8.72 2.93 -19.91
C GLU A 158 10.03 3.62 -20.28
N GLU A 159 10.77 4.06 -19.28
CA GLU A 159 12.08 4.69 -19.50
C GLU A 159 13.14 3.59 -19.78
#